data_11a5dd80e1eed63278ca87ebfe9da204
#
_entry.id   11a5dd80e1eed63278ca87ebfe9da204
#
_cell.length_a   1.000
_cell.length_b   1.000
_cell.length_c   1.000
_cell.angle_alpha   90.00
_cell.angle_beta   90.00
_cell.angle_gamma   90.00
#
_symmetry.space_group_name_H-M   'P 1'
#
loop_
_entity.id
_entity.type
_entity.pdbx_description
1 polymer ?
#
loop_
_entity_poly.entity_id
_entity_poly.type
_entity_poly.pdbx_seq_one_letter_code
_entity_poly.pdbx_strand_id
1 'polypeptide(L)'
;MLFQVFNVAGVPIEWEEHYVGTEVDPRTESFLTWESLESVRRNKVGLKGPMATPIGKGHRSLNLTLRKELGLYANVRPCNSLPGYKTRYDDVNLVTIRENTEGEYSGLEHQVWSIQSKR
;
A
#
# COMPACT_ATOMS: atom_id res chain seq x y z
N MET A 1 13.19 -4.85 -13.53
CA MET A 1 14.32 -4.04 -13.00
C MET A 1 14.75 -4.45 -11.59
N LEU A 2 13.88 -4.55 -10.58
CA LEU A 2 14.25 -5.01 -9.22
C LEU A 2 14.78 -6.45 -9.20
N PHE A 3 14.15 -7.39 -9.90
CA PHE A 3 14.65 -8.78 -10.03
C PHE A 3 16.09 -8.86 -10.51
N GLN A 4 16.47 -8.01 -11.47
CA GLN A 4 17.84 -7.96 -11.98
C GLN A 4 18.84 -7.53 -10.92
N VAL A 5 18.46 -6.58 -10.06
CA VAL A 5 19.32 -6.12 -8.95
C VAL A 5 19.57 -7.25 -7.97
N PHE A 6 18.51 -7.96 -7.55
CA PHE A 6 18.64 -9.09 -6.63
C PHE A 6 19.44 -10.25 -7.23
N ASN A 7 19.24 -10.55 -8.51
CA ASN A 7 19.99 -11.59 -9.20
C ASN A 7 21.50 -11.25 -9.30
N VAL A 8 21.81 -10.01 -9.67
CA VAL A 8 23.22 -9.55 -9.73
C VAL A 8 23.87 -9.55 -8.33
N ALA A 9 23.11 -9.22 -7.30
CA ALA A 9 23.56 -9.27 -5.92
C ALA A 9 23.66 -10.69 -5.35
N GLY A 10 23.28 -11.72 -6.10
CA GLY A 10 23.33 -13.13 -5.67
C GLY A 10 22.41 -13.44 -4.49
N VAL A 11 21.32 -12.70 -4.33
CA VAL A 11 20.36 -12.91 -3.24
C VAL A 11 19.48 -14.10 -3.57
N PRO A 12 19.40 -15.15 -2.74
CA PRO A 12 18.63 -16.36 -3.00
C PRO A 12 17.14 -16.14 -2.70
N ILE A 13 16.42 -15.53 -3.65
CA ILE A 13 14.98 -15.27 -3.55
C ILE A 13 14.28 -15.99 -4.69
N GLU A 14 13.27 -16.78 -4.37
CA GLU A 14 12.27 -17.26 -5.31
C GLU A 14 11.13 -16.25 -5.40
N TRP A 15 10.67 -15.94 -6.62
CA TRP A 15 9.69 -14.90 -6.87
C TRP A 15 8.38 -15.50 -7.37
N GLU A 16 7.28 -15.12 -6.72
CA GLU A 16 5.93 -15.32 -7.25
C GLU A 16 5.45 -13.98 -7.81
N GLU A 17 5.27 -13.88 -9.11
CA GLU A 17 4.86 -12.64 -9.77
C GLU A 17 3.35 -12.63 -10.02
N HIS A 18 2.69 -11.58 -9.56
CA HIS A 18 1.25 -11.37 -9.72
C HIS A 18 0.97 -10.01 -10.36
N TYR A 19 0.10 -10.00 -11.35
CA TYR A 19 -0.36 -8.79 -12.02
C TYR A 19 -1.66 -8.33 -11.37
N VAL A 20 -1.72 -7.05 -10.97
CA VAL A 20 -2.86 -6.44 -10.31
C VAL A 20 -3.22 -5.11 -10.97
N GLY A 21 -4.51 -4.73 -10.90
CA GLY A 21 -4.95 -3.42 -11.40
C GLY A 21 -5.49 -3.42 -12.83
N THR A 22 -5.57 -4.57 -13.52
CA THR A 22 -6.06 -4.69 -14.91
C THR A 22 -7.53 -5.10 -14.98
N GLU A 23 -7.94 -6.06 -14.15
CA GLU A 23 -9.28 -6.62 -14.13
C GLU A 23 -9.81 -6.71 -12.70
N VAL A 24 -11.15 -6.66 -12.56
CA VAL A 24 -11.79 -6.86 -11.26
C VAL A 24 -11.93 -8.35 -10.99
N ASP A 25 -11.34 -8.80 -9.89
CA ASP A 25 -11.49 -10.16 -9.42
C ASP A 25 -12.88 -10.32 -8.74
N PRO A 26 -13.71 -11.28 -9.18
CA PRO A 26 -15.03 -11.51 -8.61
C PRO A 26 -15.03 -11.87 -7.11
N ARG A 27 -13.93 -12.43 -6.61
CA ARG A 27 -13.82 -12.87 -5.21
C ARG A 27 -13.50 -11.72 -4.26
N THR A 28 -12.68 -10.77 -4.73
CA THR A 28 -12.25 -9.63 -3.92
C THR A 28 -13.07 -8.38 -4.22
N GLU A 29 -13.91 -8.42 -5.27
CA GLU A 29 -14.64 -7.27 -5.80
C GLU A 29 -13.72 -6.05 -6.01
N SER A 30 -12.46 -6.31 -6.32
CA SER A 30 -11.44 -5.29 -6.48
C SER A 30 -10.45 -5.67 -7.60
N PHE A 31 -9.58 -4.73 -7.95
CA PHE A 31 -8.47 -4.98 -8.88
C PHE A 31 -7.29 -5.75 -8.26
N LEU A 32 -7.42 -6.22 -7.02
CA LEU A 32 -6.46 -7.12 -6.36
C LEU A 32 -6.96 -8.54 -6.53
N THR A 33 -6.17 -9.37 -7.19
CA THR A 33 -6.53 -10.77 -7.40
C THR A 33 -6.44 -11.57 -6.09
N TRP A 34 -7.33 -12.53 -5.93
CA TRP A 34 -7.30 -13.41 -4.75
C TRP A 34 -5.95 -14.10 -4.60
N GLU A 35 -5.39 -14.58 -5.70
CA GLU A 35 -4.09 -15.25 -5.73
C GLU A 35 -2.96 -14.36 -5.23
N SER A 36 -2.98 -13.06 -5.58
CA SER A 36 -1.96 -12.11 -5.11
C SER A 36 -2.02 -11.90 -3.60
N LEU A 37 -3.23 -11.80 -3.04
CA LEU A 37 -3.43 -11.66 -1.60
C LEU A 37 -3.02 -12.94 -0.85
N GLU A 38 -3.39 -14.10 -1.38
CA GLU A 38 -3.07 -15.38 -0.76
C GLU A 38 -1.57 -15.67 -0.79
N SER A 39 -0.89 -15.33 -1.87
CA SER A 39 0.57 -15.41 -1.96
C SER A 39 1.24 -14.59 -0.86
N VAL A 40 0.83 -13.34 -0.67
CA VAL A 40 1.39 -12.49 0.40
C VAL A 40 1.04 -13.02 1.79
N ARG A 41 -0.18 -13.53 2.01
CA ARG A 41 -0.59 -14.14 3.29
C ARG A 41 0.25 -15.37 3.63
N ARG A 42 0.55 -16.21 2.64
CA ARG A 42 1.38 -17.41 2.78
C ARG A 42 2.84 -17.06 3.04
N ASN A 43 3.42 -16.21 2.21
CA ASN A 43 4.83 -15.85 2.27
C ASN A 43 5.16 -14.79 3.33
N LYS A 44 4.14 -14.08 3.87
CA LYS A 44 4.27 -13.01 4.87
C LYS A 44 5.10 -11.80 4.41
N VAL A 45 5.39 -11.72 3.13
CA VAL A 45 6.14 -10.64 2.51
C VAL A 45 5.63 -10.40 1.09
N GLY A 46 5.65 -9.14 0.66
CA GLY A 46 5.30 -8.76 -0.70
C GLY A 46 6.08 -7.51 -1.12
N LEU A 47 6.61 -7.53 -2.34
CA LEU A 47 7.25 -6.38 -2.95
C LEU A 47 6.33 -5.82 -4.03
N LYS A 48 5.97 -4.55 -3.93
CA LYS A 48 5.13 -3.89 -4.92
C LYS A 48 5.75 -2.64 -5.48
N GLY A 49 5.48 -2.38 -6.75
CA GLY A 49 5.72 -1.10 -7.40
C GLY A 49 4.57 -0.10 -7.19
N PRO A 50 4.62 1.04 -7.91
CA PRO A 50 3.49 1.96 -7.99
C PRO A 50 2.27 1.24 -8.59
N MET A 51 1.12 1.37 -7.94
CA MET A 51 -0.15 0.88 -8.46
C MET A 51 -1.04 2.08 -8.80
N ALA A 52 -1.44 2.19 -10.06
CA ALA A 52 -2.42 3.17 -10.47
C ALA A 52 -3.81 2.74 -10.01
N THR A 53 -4.54 3.66 -9.39
CA THR A 53 -5.96 3.46 -9.12
C THR A 53 -6.74 3.94 -10.35
N PRO A 54 -7.62 3.13 -10.95
CA PRO A 54 -8.46 3.59 -12.04
C PRO A 54 -9.26 4.83 -11.64
N ILE A 55 -9.21 5.86 -12.49
CA ILE A 55 -9.93 7.11 -12.27
C ILE A 55 -11.40 6.88 -12.69
N GLY A 56 -12.22 6.47 -11.74
CA GLY A 56 -13.65 6.28 -11.94
C GLY A 56 -14.43 6.54 -10.65
N LYS A 57 -15.67 7.02 -10.77
CA LYS A 57 -16.53 7.24 -9.61
C LYS A 57 -16.79 5.90 -8.89
N GLY A 58 -16.42 5.83 -7.60
CA GLY A 58 -16.71 4.69 -6.73
C GLY A 58 -15.57 3.68 -6.53
N HIS A 59 -14.43 3.81 -7.21
CA HIS A 59 -13.30 2.91 -6.97
C HIS A 59 -12.45 3.36 -5.78
N ARG A 60 -12.31 2.48 -4.80
CA ARG A 60 -11.38 2.68 -3.68
C ARG A 60 -9.93 2.58 -4.17
N SER A 61 -9.03 3.34 -3.56
CA SER A 61 -7.60 3.24 -3.85
C SER A 61 -7.10 1.81 -3.64
N LEU A 62 -6.46 1.22 -4.67
CA LEU A 62 -5.87 -0.12 -4.60
C LEU A 62 -4.88 -0.24 -3.44
N ASN A 63 -4.11 0.81 -3.19
CA ASN A 63 -3.18 0.84 -2.07
C ASN A 63 -3.89 0.78 -0.72
N LEU A 64 -5.03 1.45 -0.58
CA LEU A 64 -5.83 1.41 0.65
C LEU A 64 -6.48 0.04 0.84
N THR A 65 -7.03 -0.54 -0.23
CA THR A 65 -7.61 -1.88 -0.19
C THR A 65 -6.57 -2.91 0.21
N LEU A 66 -5.38 -2.89 -0.39
CA LEU A 66 -4.29 -3.79 -0.05
C LEU A 66 -3.89 -3.70 1.43
N ARG A 67 -3.78 -2.49 1.97
CA ARG A 67 -3.45 -2.28 3.40
C ARG A 67 -4.49 -2.87 4.33
N LYS A 68 -5.76 -2.69 4.00
CA LYS A 68 -6.89 -3.24 4.79
C LYS A 68 -6.92 -4.76 4.73
N GLU A 69 -6.86 -5.33 3.53
CA GLU A 69 -6.92 -6.78 3.30
C GLU A 69 -5.77 -7.55 3.97
N LEU A 70 -4.61 -6.95 4.07
CA LEU A 70 -3.43 -7.54 4.68
C LEU A 70 -3.18 -7.06 6.12
N GLY A 71 -4.03 -6.21 6.69
CA GLY A 71 -3.87 -5.67 8.04
C GLY A 71 -2.59 -4.86 8.25
N LEU A 72 -2.16 -4.10 7.23
CA LEU A 72 -0.93 -3.30 7.27
C LEU A 72 -1.16 -1.99 8.02
N TYR A 73 -1.09 -2.02 9.33
CA TYR A 73 -1.42 -0.91 10.21
C TYR A 73 -0.32 0.16 10.31
N ALA A 74 0.93 -0.16 10.01
CA ALA A 74 2.04 0.74 10.16
C ALA A 74 2.87 0.88 8.86
N ASN A 75 3.25 2.11 8.52
CA ASN A 75 4.18 2.40 7.45
C ASN A 75 5.48 2.92 8.08
N VAL A 76 6.53 2.10 8.05
CA VAL A 76 7.82 2.38 8.66
C VAL A 76 8.78 2.91 7.60
N ARG A 77 9.34 4.11 7.83
CA ARG A 77 10.27 4.78 6.93
C ARG A 77 11.52 5.21 7.66
N PRO A 78 12.63 4.48 7.52
CA PRO A 78 13.94 4.98 7.94
C PRO A 78 14.36 6.17 7.05
N CYS A 79 14.80 7.24 7.66
CA CYS A 79 15.28 8.45 7.00
C CYS A 79 16.66 8.80 7.52
N ASN A 80 17.68 8.66 6.69
CA ASN A 80 19.06 8.94 7.05
C ASN A 80 19.64 9.96 6.08
N SER A 81 20.49 10.87 6.61
CA SER A 81 21.29 11.73 5.77
C SER A 81 22.25 10.91 4.92
N LEU A 82 22.37 11.27 3.64
CA LEU A 82 23.31 10.63 2.74
C LEU A 82 24.66 11.39 2.77
N PRO A 83 25.79 10.71 2.91
CA PRO A 83 27.10 11.34 2.84
C PRO A 83 27.32 12.10 1.52
N GLY A 84 27.86 13.30 1.60
CA GLY A 84 28.15 14.14 0.43
C GLY A 84 27.00 14.98 -0.09
N TYR A 85 25.78 14.84 0.44
CA TYR A 85 24.65 15.67 0.10
C TYR A 85 24.33 16.66 1.23
N LYS A 86 24.35 17.97 0.91
CA LYS A 86 23.88 19.00 1.83
C LYS A 86 22.37 19.09 1.76
N THR A 87 21.73 18.94 2.91
CA THR A 87 20.30 19.15 3.09
C THR A 87 20.05 20.27 4.10
N ARG A 88 18.78 20.61 4.35
CA ARG A 88 18.44 21.65 5.35
C ARG A 88 18.82 21.25 6.78
N TYR A 89 18.89 19.96 7.05
CA TYR A 89 19.26 19.39 8.34
C TYR A 89 20.39 18.39 8.14
N ASP A 90 21.44 18.48 8.97
CA ASP A 90 22.57 17.56 8.96
C ASP A 90 22.34 16.42 9.95
N ASP A 91 23.02 15.30 9.74
CA ASP A 91 23.04 14.13 10.63
C ASP A 91 21.65 13.57 10.97
N VAL A 92 20.75 13.61 10.00
CA VAL A 92 19.41 13.02 10.17
C VAL A 92 19.53 11.49 10.27
N ASN A 93 19.04 10.94 11.36
CA ASN A 93 18.91 9.51 11.58
C ASN A 93 17.64 9.26 12.39
N LEU A 94 16.52 9.08 11.71
CA LEU A 94 15.23 8.88 12.35
C LEU A 94 14.40 7.82 11.60
N VAL A 95 13.46 7.24 12.32
CA VAL A 95 12.46 6.34 11.74
C VAL A 95 11.08 6.97 11.92
N THR A 96 10.43 7.25 10.78
CA THR A 96 9.05 7.72 10.77
C THR A 96 8.11 6.52 10.72
N ILE A 97 7.22 6.42 11.69
CA ILE A 97 6.17 5.39 11.72
C ILE A 97 4.83 6.09 11.51
N ARG A 98 4.17 5.78 10.40
CA ARG A 98 2.85 6.31 10.06
C ARG A 98 1.79 5.25 10.29
N GLU A 99 0.74 5.63 11.01
CA GLU A 99 -0.46 4.83 11.14
C GLU A 99 -1.26 4.82 9.81
N ASN A 100 -1.80 3.66 9.41
CA ASN A 100 -2.44 3.48 8.10
C ASN A 100 -3.87 2.95 8.14
N THR A 101 -4.40 2.54 9.29
CA THR A 101 -5.69 1.85 9.38
C THR A 101 -6.74 2.60 10.19
N GLU A 102 -6.32 3.49 11.08
CA GLU A 102 -7.17 4.28 11.95
C GLU A 102 -7.23 5.77 11.54
N GLY A 103 -8.08 6.54 12.19
CA GLY A 103 -8.21 7.98 11.99
C GLY A 103 -8.63 8.35 10.57
N GLU A 104 -8.00 9.35 10.00
CA GLU A 104 -8.31 9.88 8.65
C GLU A 104 -8.13 8.83 7.54
N TYR A 105 -7.32 7.82 7.77
CA TYR A 105 -7.04 6.74 6.80
C TYR A 105 -7.95 5.52 6.95
N SER A 106 -8.86 5.51 7.92
CA SER A 106 -9.80 4.41 8.12
C SER A 106 -10.75 4.22 6.94
N GLY A 107 -11.02 5.30 6.18
CA GLY A 107 -11.98 5.33 5.08
C GLY A 107 -13.41 5.11 5.55
N LEU A 108 -13.70 5.38 6.82
CA LEU A 108 -15.05 5.41 7.36
C LEU A 108 -15.66 6.77 7.11
N GLU A 109 -16.73 6.78 6.33
CA GLU A 109 -17.51 7.98 6.01
C GLU A 109 -18.93 7.77 6.49
N HIS A 110 -19.47 8.75 7.22
CA HIS A 110 -20.85 8.75 7.68
C HIS A 110 -21.62 9.91 7.02
N GLN A 111 -22.71 9.59 6.37
CA GLN A 111 -23.61 10.59 5.83
C GLN A 111 -24.62 10.98 6.91
N VAL A 112 -24.56 12.24 7.36
CA VAL A 112 -25.51 12.78 8.34
C VAL A 112 -26.71 13.37 7.58
N TRP A 113 -27.89 12.80 7.78
CA TRP A 113 -29.15 13.33 7.29
C TRP A 113 -29.74 14.27 8.36
N SER A 114 -29.79 15.56 8.09
CA SER A 114 -30.55 16.49 8.93
C SER A 114 -32.03 16.40 8.52
N ILE A 115 -32.87 16.00 9.44
CA ILE A 115 -34.33 16.11 9.27
C ILE A 115 -34.67 17.57 9.48
N GLN A 116 -34.80 18.34 8.42
CA GLN A 116 -35.44 19.65 8.50
C GLN A 116 -36.92 19.43 8.79
N SER A 117 -37.34 19.66 10.03
CA SER A 117 -38.76 19.76 10.34
C SER A 117 -39.34 20.96 9.57
N LYS A 118 -40.17 20.69 8.57
CA LYS A 118 -41.00 21.75 8.01
C LYS A 118 -41.92 22.24 9.12
N ARG A 119 -41.73 23.49 9.52
CA ARG A 119 -42.74 24.30 10.23
C ARG A 119 -43.71 24.87 9.22
#